data_ae06097409fc3a923f2d5bd96aa2879f
#
_entry.id   ae06097409fc3a923f2d5bd96aa2879f
#
_cell.length_a   1.000
_cell.length_b   1.000
_cell.length_c   1.000
_cell.angle_alpha   90.00
_cell.angle_beta   90.00
_cell.angle_gamma   90.00
#
_symmetry.space_group_name_H-M   'P 1'
#
loop_
_entity.id
_entity.type
_entity.pdbx_description
1 polymer ?
#
loop_
_entity_poly.entity_id
_entity_poly.type
_entity_poly.pdbx_seq_one_letter_code
_entity_poly.pdbx_strand_id
1 'polypeptide(L)'
;MMCKALLLLLAATLCGSLPAQDTEETARLLALFNSHPKADIAVELVKKYEGLHDRSDYPYYGYGHRRLPNEKLSYGMTEAEAEALLRKDLAVRYRLFRKYGKDALLLTVLSYNVGQGVLLGHGGHPKSGLVRKLEARNRDIYREYTAYCRYKGKTVRSIERRRKMEFLLLYEP
;
A
#
# COMPACT_ATOMS: atom_id res chain seq x y z
N MET A 1 -9.28 -3.21 19.71
CA MET A 1 -9.29 -4.47 18.98
C MET A 1 -10.29 -4.58 17.81
N MET A 2 -11.12 -3.56 17.52
CA MET A 2 -12.12 -3.62 16.43
C MET A 2 -11.65 -3.08 15.06
N CYS A 3 -10.42 -2.63 14.91
CA CYS A 3 -9.93 -2.03 13.66
C CYS A 3 -9.35 -3.04 12.65
N LYS A 4 -8.88 -4.21 13.12
CA LYS A 4 -8.25 -5.22 12.25
C LYS A 4 -9.21 -5.93 11.28
N ALA A 5 -10.44 -6.17 11.68
CA ALA A 5 -11.41 -6.94 10.88
C ALA A 5 -12.05 -6.15 9.72
N LEU A 6 -11.99 -4.83 9.74
CA LEU A 6 -12.76 -3.99 8.80
C LEU A 6 -12.03 -3.71 7.47
N LEU A 7 -10.70 -3.87 7.44
CA LEU A 7 -9.86 -3.56 6.28
C LEU A 7 -9.74 -4.70 5.26
N LEU A 8 -10.10 -5.92 5.66
CA LEU A 8 -9.80 -7.14 4.91
C LEU A 8 -10.71 -7.42 3.71
N LEU A 9 -11.85 -6.76 3.58
CA LEU A 9 -12.86 -7.10 2.56
C LEU A 9 -12.72 -6.36 1.22
N LEU A 10 -11.91 -5.32 1.11
CA LEU A 10 -11.74 -4.54 -0.12
C LEU A 10 -10.57 -4.99 -1.01
N ALA A 11 -9.69 -5.87 -0.51
CA ALA A 11 -8.51 -6.33 -1.25
C ALA A 11 -8.73 -7.61 -2.08
N ALA A 12 -9.97 -8.07 -2.23
CA ALA A 12 -10.26 -9.41 -2.74
C ALA A 12 -10.30 -9.56 -4.26
N THR A 13 -9.79 -8.64 -5.05
CA THR A 13 -9.75 -8.85 -6.50
C THR A 13 -8.40 -8.45 -7.09
N LEU A 14 -7.72 -9.46 -7.62
CA LEU A 14 -6.61 -9.43 -8.57
C LEU A 14 -5.22 -9.10 -8.03
N CYS A 15 -4.66 -10.08 -7.34
CA CYS A 15 -3.24 -10.35 -7.46
C CYS A 15 -3.06 -11.36 -8.59
N GLY A 16 -2.93 -10.88 -9.82
CA GLY A 16 -2.32 -11.68 -10.88
C GLY A 16 -0.95 -12.11 -10.36
N SER A 17 -0.67 -13.42 -10.37
CA SER A 17 0.63 -13.98 -10.05
C SER A 17 1.69 -13.22 -10.82
N LEU A 18 2.47 -12.38 -10.13
CA LEU A 18 3.74 -11.95 -10.70
C LEU A 18 4.58 -13.23 -10.87
N PRO A 19 5.12 -13.50 -12.05
CA PRO A 19 6.06 -14.62 -12.25
C PRO A 19 7.18 -14.48 -11.22
N ALA A 20 7.83 -15.59 -10.86
CA ALA A 20 9.00 -15.61 -10.00
C ALA A 20 9.97 -14.56 -10.54
N GLN A 21 9.93 -13.37 -9.92
CA GLN A 21 10.64 -12.22 -10.45
C GLN A 21 12.12 -12.46 -10.18
N ASP A 22 12.88 -12.22 -11.19
CA ASP A 22 14.34 -12.18 -11.17
C ASP A 22 14.78 -11.48 -9.87
N THR A 23 15.56 -12.18 -9.09
CA THR A 23 16.06 -11.70 -7.80
C THR A 23 16.78 -10.35 -7.96
N GLU A 24 17.40 -10.12 -9.12
CA GLU A 24 18.10 -8.89 -9.46
C GLU A 24 17.11 -7.72 -9.67
N GLU A 25 15.99 -7.93 -10.35
CA GLU A 25 14.97 -6.89 -10.53
C GLU A 25 14.38 -6.49 -9.17
N THR A 26 14.07 -7.47 -8.32
CA THR A 26 13.57 -7.21 -6.97
C THR A 26 14.58 -6.42 -6.14
N ALA A 27 15.86 -6.77 -6.21
CA ALA A 27 16.92 -6.04 -5.52
C ALA A 27 17.05 -4.58 -6.01
N ARG A 28 16.97 -4.36 -7.32
CA ARG A 28 17.00 -3.01 -7.92
C ARG A 28 15.79 -2.17 -7.47
N LEU A 29 14.59 -2.76 -7.44
CA LEU A 29 13.39 -2.08 -6.98
C LEU A 29 13.47 -1.73 -5.50
N LEU A 30 14.00 -2.64 -4.69
CA LEU A 30 14.18 -2.42 -3.25
C LEU A 30 15.20 -1.31 -2.99
N ALA A 31 16.34 -1.32 -3.70
CA ALA A 31 17.33 -0.25 -3.59
C ALA A 31 16.75 1.11 -3.98
N LEU A 32 15.98 1.16 -5.06
CA LEU A 32 15.31 2.37 -5.52
C LEU A 32 14.29 2.89 -4.50
N PHE A 33 13.47 2.00 -3.93
CA PHE A 33 12.50 2.39 -2.89
C PHE A 33 13.22 2.92 -1.65
N ASN A 34 14.23 2.19 -1.16
CA ASN A 34 14.98 2.56 0.04
C ASN A 34 15.82 3.84 -0.13
N SER A 35 16.16 4.23 -1.37
CA SER A 35 16.84 5.51 -1.62
C SER A 35 15.91 6.73 -1.51
N HIS A 36 14.58 6.53 -1.44
CA HIS A 36 13.65 7.65 -1.28
C HIS A 36 13.76 8.24 0.14
N PRO A 37 13.92 9.56 0.31
CA PRO A 37 14.14 10.19 1.63
C PRO A 37 13.07 9.88 2.68
N LYS A 38 11.86 9.58 2.25
CA LYS A 38 10.72 9.27 3.12
C LYS A 38 10.35 7.78 3.13
N ALA A 39 11.21 6.88 2.63
CA ALA A 39 10.93 5.45 2.59
C ALA A 39 10.66 4.87 3.98
N ASP A 40 11.49 5.21 4.96
CA ASP A 40 11.32 4.74 6.34
C ASP A 40 10.04 5.28 6.98
N ILE A 41 9.67 6.53 6.69
CA ILE A 41 8.39 7.09 7.15
C ILE A 41 7.22 6.30 6.58
N ALA A 42 7.27 5.93 5.30
CA ALA A 42 6.24 5.12 4.66
C ALA A 42 6.13 3.72 5.29
N VAL A 43 7.26 3.07 5.58
CA VAL A 43 7.32 1.77 6.25
C VAL A 43 6.70 1.86 7.64
N GLU A 44 7.13 2.83 8.46
CA GLU A 44 6.61 3.00 9.83
C GLU A 44 5.11 3.35 9.85
N LEU A 45 4.63 4.12 8.90
CA LEU A 45 3.18 4.37 8.76
C LEU A 45 2.40 3.07 8.50
N VAL A 46 2.88 2.22 7.58
CA VAL A 46 2.22 0.96 7.31
C VAL A 46 2.27 0.05 8.54
N LYS A 47 3.44 -0.13 9.16
CA LYS A 47 3.61 -0.93 10.38
C LYS A 47 2.64 -0.49 11.48
N LYS A 48 2.53 0.82 11.72
CA LYS A 48 1.65 1.40 12.73
C LYS A 48 0.17 1.07 12.52
N TYR A 49 -0.29 1.11 11.27
CA TYR A 49 -1.72 0.98 10.98
C TYR A 49 -2.16 -0.46 10.67
N GLU A 50 -1.30 -1.29 10.11
CA GLU A 50 -1.61 -2.70 9.86
C GLU A 50 -1.34 -3.55 11.12
N GLY A 51 -0.25 -3.29 11.85
CA GLY A 51 0.23 -4.14 12.93
C GLY A 51 0.80 -5.47 12.40
N LEU A 52 1.51 -6.18 13.27
CA LEU A 52 2.02 -7.51 12.92
C LEU A 52 0.90 -8.54 12.95
N HIS A 53 0.72 -9.26 11.85
CA HIS A 53 -0.34 -10.25 11.66
C HIS A 53 0.00 -11.57 12.35
N ASP A 54 -1.03 -12.20 12.91
CA ASP A 54 -0.96 -13.53 13.51
C ASP A 54 -1.80 -14.57 12.72
N ARG A 55 -1.91 -15.79 13.26
CA ARG A 55 -2.63 -16.89 12.58
C ARG A 55 -4.12 -16.58 12.29
N SER A 56 -4.74 -15.70 13.04
CA SER A 56 -6.14 -15.30 12.83
C SER A 56 -6.32 -14.40 11.61
N ASP A 57 -5.23 -13.81 11.12
CA ASP A 57 -5.23 -12.92 9.96
C ASP A 57 -5.03 -13.67 8.61
N TYR A 58 -4.96 -15.03 8.62
CA TYR A 58 -4.77 -15.81 7.38
C TYR A 58 -5.71 -15.31 6.26
N PRO A 59 -5.25 -15.10 5.02
CA PRO A 59 -3.95 -15.47 4.44
C PRO A 59 -2.87 -14.36 4.48
N TYR A 60 -2.95 -13.44 5.43
CA TYR A 60 -2.04 -12.31 5.53
C TYR A 60 -0.93 -12.57 6.56
N TYR A 61 0.29 -12.11 6.24
CA TYR A 61 1.51 -12.31 7.02
C TYR A 61 2.26 -10.99 7.21
N GLY A 62 3.12 -10.92 8.22
CA GLY A 62 3.89 -9.72 8.51
C GLY A 62 3.00 -8.50 8.70
N TYR A 63 3.23 -7.45 7.98
CA TYR A 63 2.44 -6.22 8.02
C TYR A 63 1.40 -6.12 6.88
N GLY A 64 0.75 -7.23 6.55
CA GLY A 64 -0.34 -7.25 5.57
C GLY A 64 0.02 -7.85 4.22
N HIS A 65 1.15 -8.56 4.12
CA HIS A 65 1.50 -9.32 2.92
C HIS A 65 0.52 -10.49 2.72
N ARG A 66 -0.17 -10.51 1.59
CA ARG A 66 -1.01 -11.65 1.22
C ARG A 66 -0.14 -12.75 0.59
N ARG A 67 -0.09 -13.92 1.26
CA ARG A 67 0.67 -15.08 0.81
C ARG A 67 0.37 -15.43 -0.65
N LEU A 68 1.41 -15.62 -1.44
CA LEU A 68 1.35 -16.13 -2.80
C LEU A 68 1.41 -17.66 -2.81
N PRO A 69 0.97 -18.36 -3.89
CA PRO A 69 0.81 -19.82 -3.90
C PRO A 69 2.05 -20.63 -3.52
N ASN A 70 3.25 -20.15 -3.85
CA ASN A 70 4.51 -20.90 -3.64
C ASN A 70 5.37 -20.32 -2.50
N GLU A 71 4.84 -19.38 -1.72
CA GLU A 71 5.59 -18.79 -0.62
C GLU A 71 5.49 -19.66 0.65
N LYS A 72 6.65 -19.83 1.29
CA LYS A 72 6.77 -20.48 2.60
C LYS A 72 6.94 -19.39 3.66
N LEU A 73 5.82 -18.92 4.21
CA LEU A 73 5.79 -17.90 5.25
C LEU A 73 5.36 -18.49 6.59
N SER A 74 5.85 -17.92 7.67
CA SER A 74 5.53 -18.32 9.04
C SER A 74 4.99 -17.13 9.84
N TYR A 75 4.03 -17.37 10.73
CA TYR A 75 3.60 -16.37 11.72
C TYR A 75 4.61 -16.18 12.87
N GLY A 76 5.67 -17.00 12.90
CA GLY A 76 6.80 -16.82 13.81
C GLY A 76 7.93 -15.98 13.25
N MET A 77 7.69 -15.22 12.14
CA MET A 77 8.71 -14.31 11.62
C MET A 77 8.98 -13.18 12.61
N THR A 78 10.23 -12.77 12.68
CA THR A 78 10.65 -11.61 13.46
C THR A 78 10.12 -10.31 12.85
N GLU A 79 10.08 -9.23 13.63
CA GLU A 79 9.72 -7.91 13.09
C GLU A 79 10.62 -7.47 11.93
N ALA A 80 11.93 -7.80 12.00
CA ALA A 80 12.87 -7.49 10.92
C ALA A 80 12.54 -8.24 9.62
N GLU A 81 12.17 -9.53 9.72
CA GLU A 81 11.74 -10.31 8.55
C GLU A 81 10.40 -9.80 7.99
N ALA A 82 9.46 -9.44 8.85
CA ALA A 82 8.19 -8.86 8.46
C ALA A 82 8.38 -7.48 7.80
N GLU A 83 9.30 -6.65 8.31
CA GLU A 83 9.65 -5.38 7.68
C GLU A 83 10.35 -5.57 6.33
N ALA A 84 11.28 -6.51 6.22
CA ALA A 84 11.91 -6.82 4.95
C ALA A 84 10.89 -7.25 3.88
N LEU A 85 9.89 -8.04 4.26
CA LEU A 85 8.77 -8.43 3.40
C LEU A 85 7.92 -7.21 2.99
N LEU A 86 7.58 -6.35 3.95
CA LEU A 86 6.86 -5.11 3.69
C LEU A 86 7.59 -4.19 2.72
N ARG A 87 8.93 -4.00 2.90
CA ARG A 87 9.75 -3.18 2.00
C ARG A 87 9.73 -3.73 0.57
N LYS A 88 9.77 -5.04 0.39
CA LYS A 88 9.62 -5.68 -0.94
C LYS A 88 8.26 -5.34 -1.56
N ASP A 89 7.19 -5.49 -0.80
CA ASP A 89 5.84 -5.19 -1.26
C ASP A 89 5.67 -3.73 -1.67
N LEU A 90 6.22 -2.81 -0.87
CA LEU A 90 6.17 -1.38 -1.16
C LEU A 90 7.04 -1.04 -2.39
N ALA A 91 8.21 -1.66 -2.55
CA ALA A 91 9.09 -1.44 -3.70
C ALA A 91 8.42 -1.86 -5.02
N VAL A 92 7.76 -3.03 -5.04
CA VAL A 92 7.00 -3.49 -6.21
C VAL A 92 5.88 -2.52 -6.57
N ARG A 93 5.16 -2.01 -5.56
CA ARG A 93 4.10 -1.01 -5.78
C ARG A 93 4.65 0.34 -6.20
N TYR A 94 5.76 0.79 -5.61
CA TYR A 94 6.42 2.05 -5.94
C TYR A 94 6.79 2.12 -7.43
N ARG A 95 7.24 1.01 -8.02
CA ARG A 95 7.49 0.90 -9.47
C ARG A 95 6.27 1.34 -10.30
N LEU A 96 5.05 0.95 -9.90
CA LEU A 96 3.82 1.27 -10.63
C LEU A 96 3.49 2.77 -10.61
N PHE A 97 3.89 3.45 -9.54
CA PHE A 97 3.56 4.86 -9.32
C PHE A 97 4.70 5.83 -9.63
N ARG A 98 5.90 5.35 -9.99
CA ARG A 98 7.08 6.20 -10.27
C ARG A 98 6.82 7.34 -11.25
N LYS A 99 5.97 7.12 -12.24
CA LYS A 99 5.59 8.13 -13.23
C LYS A 99 4.90 9.36 -12.64
N TYR A 100 4.41 9.27 -11.40
CA TYR A 100 3.77 10.40 -10.70
C TYR A 100 4.76 11.24 -9.88
N GLY A 101 6.07 11.01 -10.04
CA GLY A 101 7.13 11.83 -9.43
C GLY A 101 7.00 11.95 -7.91
N LYS A 102 6.91 13.16 -7.39
CA LYS A 102 6.78 13.47 -5.95
C LYS A 102 5.61 12.73 -5.27
N ASP A 103 4.54 12.41 -6.00
CA ASP A 103 3.36 11.75 -5.46
C ASP A 103 3.46 10.21 -5.47
N ALA A 104 4.54 9.65 -6.02
CA ALA A 104 4.71 8.22 -6.18
C ALA A 104 4.65 7.46 -4.85
N LEU A 105 5.35 7.95 -3.82
CA LEU A 105 5.39 7.31 -2.51
C LEU A 105 4.03 7.39 -1.79
N LEU A 106 3.37 8.54 -1.88
CA LEU A 106 2.03 8.75 -1.33
C LEU A 106 1.01 7.76 -1.94
N LEU A 107 1.03 7.60 -3.27
CA LEU A 107 0.19 6.63 -3.98
C LEU A 107 0.54 5.19 -3.64
N THR A 108 1.82 4.89 -3.42
CA THR A 108 2.30 3.58 -3.01
C THR A 108 1.68 3.14 -1.68
N VAL A 109 1.76 3.99 -0.66
CA VAL A 109 1.20 3.71 0.66
C VAL A 109 -0.33 3.59 0.60
N LEU A 110 -1.01 4.46 -0.13
CA LEU A 110 -2.45 4.34 -0.32
C LEU A 110 -2.81 3.03 -1.00
N SER A 111 -2.10 2.65 -2.08
CA SER A 111 -2.37 1.42 -2.84
C SER A 111 -2.13 0.15 -2.02
N TYR A 112 -1.23 0.20 -1.06
CA TYR A 112 -0.99 -0.93 -0.16
C TYR A 112 -2.26 -1.30 0.62
N ASN A 113 -3.00 -0.29 1.03
CA ASN A 113 -4.23 -0.46 1.81
C ASN A 113 -5.48 -0.69 0.94
N VAL A 114 -5.66 0.10 -0.14
CA VAL A 114 -6.91 0.05 -0.93
C VAL A 114 -6.79 -0.82 -2.19
N GLY A 115 -5.59 -1.25 -2.54
CA GLY A 115 -5.31 -1.99 -3.77
C GLY A 115 -4.97 -1.07 -4.95
N GLN A 116 -4.00 -1.50 -5.78
CA GLN A 116 -3.55 -0.73 -6.95
C GLN A 116 -4.63 -0.58 -8.02
N GLY A 117 -5.48 -1.59 -8.19
CA GLY A 117 -6.58 -1.57 -9.16
C GLY A 117 -7.62 -0.48 -8.86
N VAL A 118 -7.85 -0.16 -7.58
CA VAL A 118 -8.74 0.94 -7.17
C VAL A 118 -8.21 2.29 -7.66
N LEU A 119 -6.89 2.46 -7.70
CA LEU A 119 -6.26 3.71 -8.14
C LEU A 119 -6.09 3.77 -9.66
N LEU A 120 -5.51 2.72 -10.24
CA LEU A 120 -5.10 2.69 -11.65
C LEU A 120 -6.21 2.23 -12.61
N GLY A 121 -7.31 1.74 -12.07
CA GLY A 121 -8.37 1.10 -12.84
C GLY A 121 -8.05 -0.36 -13.15
N HIS A 122 -9.08 -1.19 -13.33
CA HIS A 122 -8.94 -2.60 -13.69
C HIS A 122 -10.27 -3.17 -14.19
N GLY A 123 -10.20 -4.10 -15.16
CA GLY A 123 -11.38 -4.89 -15.57
C GLY A 123 -12.58 -4.04 -16.03
N GLY A 124 -12.35 -2.95 -16.76
CA GLY A 124 -13.41 -2.02 -17.19
C GLY A 124 -13.71 -0.89 -16.18
N HIS A 125 -13.16 -0.94 -14.98
CA HIS A 125 -13.27 0.17 -14.04
C HIS A 125 -12.28 1.28 -14.39
N PRO A 126 -12.71 2.55 -14.42
CA PRO A 126 -11.83 3.67 -14.76
C PRO A 126 -10.82 3.93 -13.65
N LYS A 127 -9.74 4.66 -13.99
CA LYS A 127 -8.81 5.23 -13.01
C LYS A 127 -9.56 6.10 -12.00
N SER A 128 -9.08 6.10 -10.76
CA SER A 128 -9.64 6.93 -9.70
C SER A 128 -9.61 8.42 -10.04
N GLY A 129 -10.47 9.21 -9.40
CA GLY A 129 -10.46 10.68 -9.50
C GLY A 129 -9.11 11.26 -9.07
N LEU A 130 -8.49 10.69 -8.01
CA LEU A 130 -7.16 11.06 -7.54
C LEU A 130 -6.11 10.93 -8.65
N VAL A 131 -6.03 9.78 -9.30
CA VAL A 131 -5.06 9.50 -10.36
C VAL A 131 -5.32 10.37 -11.59
N ARG A 132 -6.58 10.53 -12.01
CA ARG A 132 -6.93 11.39 -13.14
C ARG A 132 -6.54 12.86 -12.90
N LYS A 133 -6.69 13.33 -11.66
CA LYS A 133 -6.32 14.70 -11.26
C LYS A 133 -4.80 14.91 -11.37
N LEU A 134 -4.01 13.94 -10.91
CA LEU A 134 -2.55 13.96 -11.06
C LEU A 134 -2.10 13.89 -12.54
N GLU A 135 -2.77 13.07 -13.35
CA GLU A 135 -2.49 12.99 -14.80
C GLU A 135 -2.82 14.30 -15.52
N ALA A 136 -3.79 15.05 -15.01
CA ALA A 136 -4.07 16.43 -15.46
C ALA A 136 -3.11 17.48 -14.85
N ARG A 137 -2.01 17.08 -14.22
CA ARG A 137 -1.03 17.93 -13.53
C ARG A 137 -1.61 18.81 -12.40
N ASN A 138 -2.77 18.42 -11.88
CA ASN A 138 -3.38 19.08 -10.73
C ASN A 138 -3.01 18.33 -9.45
N ARG A 139 -2.19 18.94 -8.61
CA ARG A 139 -1.70 18.36 -7.36
C ARG A 139 -2.50 18.81 -6.12
N ASP A 140 -3.59 19.56 -6.29
CA ASP A 140 -4.56 19.79 -5.20
C ASP A 140 -5.41 18.53 -4.99
N ILE A 141 -4.85 17.54 -4.32
CA ILE A 141 -5.36 16.18 -4.20
C ILE A 141 -5.76 15.79 -2.77
N TYR A 142 -5.68 16.68 -1.83
CA TYR A 142 -5.98 16.40 -0.42
C TYR A 142 -7.37 15.78 -0.23
N ARG A 143 -8.37 16.37 -0.85
CA ARG A 143 -9.75 15.91 -0.76
C ARG A 143 -9.94 14.50 -1.33
N GLU A 144 -9.39 14.25 -2.51
CA GLU A 144 -9.45 12.95 -3.18
C GLU A 144 -8.71 11.89 -2.39
N TYR A 145 -7.54 12.22 -1.83
CA TYR A 145 -6.75 11.29 -1.02
C TYR A 145 -7.47 10.92 0.29
N THR A 146 -7.96 11.91 1.01
CA THR A 146 -8.62 11.69 2.31
C THR A 146 -10.00 11.04 2.19
N ALA A 147 -10.61 11.07 1.00
CA ALA A 147 -11.88 10.38 0.73
C ALA A 147 -11.79 8.84 0.81
N TYR A 148 -10.57 8.25 0.75
CA TYR A 148 -10.35 6.81 0.95
C TYR A 148 -10.47 6.38 2.43
N CYS A 149 -11.49 6.84 3.09
CA CYS A 149 -11.78 6.57 4.50
C CYS A 149 -13.18 5.99 4.73
N ARG A 150 -13.86 5.52 3.66
CA ARG A 150 -15.23 5.02 3.77
C ARG A 150 -15.29 3.49 3.72
N TYR A 151 -16.18 2.93 4.54
CA TYR A 151 -16.58 1.53 4.49
C TYR A 151 -18.10 1.43 4.48
N LYS A 152 -18.66 0.69 3.52
CA LYS A 152 -20.13 0.59 3.31
C LYS A 152 -20.83 1.97 3.32
N GLY A 153 -20.22 2.94 2.62
CA GLY A 153 -20.77 4.31 2.49
C GLY A 153 -20.54 5.22 3.71
N LYS A 154 -20.09 4.70 4.86
CA LYS A 154 -19.88 5.47 6.08
C LYS A 154 -18.39 5.80 6.28
N THR A 155 -18.09 7.00 6.75
CA THR A 155 -16.72 7.40 7.12
C THR A 155 -16.27 6.63 8.37
N VAL A 156 -15.10 6.02 8.31
CA VAL A 156 -14.43 5.35 9.43
C VAL A 156 -13.34 6.27 9.97
N ARG A 157 -13.55 6.81 11.18
CA ARG A 157 -12.68 7.84 11.78
C ARG A 157 -11.21 7.39 11.92
N SER A 158 -10.93 6.13 12.20
CA SER A 158 -9.56 5.61 12.29
C SER A 158 -8.86 5.63 10.92
N ILE A 159 -9.58 5.28 9.84
CA ILE A 159 -9.06 5.32 8.49
C ILE A 159 -8.89 6.78 8.04
N GLU A 160 -9.82 7.66 8.39
CA GLU A 160 -9.70 9.09 8.09
C GLU A 160 -8.44 9.70 8.72
N ARG A 161 -8.16 9.40 10.01
CA ARG A 161 -6.93 9.82 10.68
C ARG A 161 -5.68 9.27 9.97
N ARG A 162 -5.71 8.01 9.55
CA ARG A 162 -4.64 7.39 8.76
C ARG A 162 -4.39 8.18 7.49
N ARG A 163 -5.40 8.46 6.67
CA ARG A 163 -5.26 9.23 5.42
C ARG A 163 -4.68 10.61 5.64
N LYS A 164 -5.15 11.32 6.67
CA LYS A 164 -4.62 12.64 7.02
C LYS A 164 -3.15 12.59 7.43
N MET A 165 -2.75 11.57 8.21
CA MET A 165 -1.37 11.39 8.64
C MET A 165 -0.45 11.01 7.49
N GLU A 166 -0.87 10.07 6.63
CA GLU A 166 -0.14 9.69 5.43
C GLU A 166 0.09 10.91 4.52
N PHE A 167 -0.95 11.71 4.30
CA PHE A 167 -0.85 12.91 3.48
C PHE A 167 0.10 13.93 4.09
N LEU A 168 -0.03 14.22 5.38
CA LEU A 168 0.81 15.17 6.09
C LEU A 168 2.31 14.84 6.01
N LEU A 169 2.65 13.56 6.14
CA LEU A 169 4.03 13.11 6.21
C LEU A 169 4.66 12.84 4.83
N LEU A 170 3.88 12.37 3.87
CA LEU A 170 4.40 11.91 2.59
C LEU A 170 4.20 12.90 1.43
N TYR A 171 3.16 13.73 1.49
CA TYR A 171 2.94 14.72 0.44
C TYR A 171 4.08 15.75 0.39
N GLU A 172 4.49 16.10 -0.82
CA GLU A 172 5.49 17.12 -1.09
C GLU A 172 4.84 18.22 -1.93
N PRO A 173 4.74 19.44 -1.44
CA PRO A 173 4.11 20.56 -2.17
C PRO A 173 4.84 20.94 -3.45
#